data_585a6a827c2e0e35a88226c51b5fd901
#
_entry.id   585a6a827c2e0e35a88226c51b5fd901
#
_cell.length_a   1.000
_cell.length_b   1.000
_cell.length_c   1.000
_cell.angle_alpha   90.00
_cell.angle_beta   90.00
_cell.angle_gamma   90.00
#
_symmetry.space_group_name_H-M   'P 1'
#
loop_
_entity.id
_entity.type
_entity.pdbx_description
1 polymer ?
#
loop_
_entity_poly.entity_id
_entity_poly.type
_entity_poly.pdbx_seq_one_letter_code
_entity_poly.pdbx_strand_id
1 'polypeptide(L)'
;MTVDAHHHVWDLSVRPQDWLTGPGLRPLRRNFTLDDLAPQASAAGVGRTVLVQTVTAAGETPELLALAEAHPLVAGVVGWTDLTRPGVAEELARLRELPGGRYLKGIRHQVQDEPDPEWLLRADVRRGLAAVAEAGLVYDLVVLPHQLPACTAAAASLPRLTFVLDHLGKPPVASGALEPWASAVRALAALPNTVCKLSGLVTEADRATWTVDDLRPYADVVLDAFGPRRLMFGSDWPVCTLAAAYGDVLAAARALTLHLAPGERRRLFDTTATRVYGL
;
A
#
# COMPACT_ATOMS: atom_id res chain seq x y z
N MET A 1 -3.91 -6.83 18.63
CA MET A 1 -4.48 -7.37 17.37
C MET A 1 -3.57 -6.87 16.26
N THR A 2 -3.33 -7.67 15.21
CA THR A 2 -2.53 -7.19 14.05
C THR A 2 -3.47 -6.66 12.98
N VAL A 3 -3.12 -5.53 12.34
CA VAL A 3 -3.77 -4.98 11.16
C VAL A 3 -2.86 -5.25 9.96
N ASP A 4 -3.41 -5.82 8.90
CA ASP A 4 -2.76 -5.90 7.59
C ASP A 4 -3.22 -4.70 6.75
N ALA A 5 -2.34 -3.72 6.58
CA ALA A 5 -2.65 -2.46 5.92
C ALA A 5 -2.57 -2.52 4.38
N HIS A 6 -2.35 -3.71 3.79
CA HIS A 6 -2.21 -3.84 2.36
C HIS A 6 -2.44 -5.26 1.86
N HIS A 7 -3.58 -5.52 1.29
CA HIS A 7 -3.87 -6.72 0.51
C HIS A 7 -4.80 -6.40 -0.66
N HIS A 8 -4.94 -7.36 -1.56
CA HIS A 8 -5.81 -7.27 -2.73
C HIS A 8 -6.72 -8.48 -2.83
N VAL A 9 -7.80 -8.32 -3.60
CA VAL A 9 -8.61 -9.42 -4.15
C VAL A 9 -8.99 -9.07 -5.57
N TRP A 10 -9.25 -10.06 -6.40
CA TRP A 10 -9.76 -9.87 -7.75
C TRP A 10 -10.51 -11.09 -8.27
N ASP A 11 -11.44 -10.85 -9.16
CA ASP A 11 -12.13 -11.85 -9.96
C ASP A 11 -11.89 -11.56 -11.44
N LEU A 12 -11.12 -12.42 -12.11
CA LEU A 12 -10.74 -12.25 -13.51
C LEU A 12 -11.93 -12.37 -14.48
N SER A 13 -13.05 -12.98 -14.03
CA SER A 13 -14.28 -13.04 -14.80
C SER A 13 -15.06 -11.72 -14.79
N VAL A 14 -14.87 -10.91 -13.74
CA VAL A 14 -15.50 -9.60 -13.58
C VAL A 14 -14.60 -8.49 -14.17
N ARG A 15 -13.29 -8.55 -13.87
CA ARG A 15 -12.34 -7.51 -14.27
C ARG A 15 -10.98 -8.09 -14.63
N PRO A 16 -10.53 -7.89 -15.87
CA PRO A 16 -9.15 -8.22 -16.26
C PRO A 16 -8.13 -7.49 -15.39
N GLN A 17 -7.03 -8.17 -15.13
CA GLN A 17 -5.87 -7.62 -14.44
C GLN A 17 -4.74 -7.50 -15.47
N ASP A 18 -4.72 -6.41 -16.24
CA ASP A 18 -3.84 -6.26 -17.41
C ASP A 18 -2.35 -6.24 -17.03
N TRP A 19 -2.04 -5.92 -15.78
CA TRP A 19 -0.68 -5.99 -15.25
C TRP A 19 -0.17 -7.43 -15.04
N LEU A 20 -1.06 -8.45 -15.00
CA LEU A 20 -0.68 -9.86 -14.85
C LEU A 20 -0.08 -10.43 -16.15
N THR A 21 0.97 -9.80 -16.65
CA THR A 21 1.69 -10.20 -17.87
C THR A 21 2.98 -10.97 -17.52
N GLY A 22 3.56 -11.64 -18.53
CA GLY A 22 4.81 -12.39 -18.35
C GLY A 22 4.67 -13.70 -17.56
N PRO A 23 5.65 -14.62 -17.67
CA PRO A 23 5.59 -15.95 -17.07
C PRO A 23 5.72 -15.92 -15.55
N GLY A 24 6.45 -14.97 -14.99
CA GLY A 24 6.69 -14.84 -13.54
C GLY A 24 5.44 -14.49 -12.73
N LEU A 25 4.35 -14.01 -13.37
CA LEU A 25 3.08 -13.68 -12.73
C LEU A 25 1.99 -14.73 -12.97
N ARG A 26 2.32 -15.85 -13.64
CA ARG A 26 1.36 -16.94 -13.94
C ARG A 26 0.64 -17.45 -12.69
N PRO A 27 1.26 -17.62 -11.50
CA PRO A 27 0.56 -18.07 -10.29
C PRO A 27 -0.57 -17.15 -9.84
N LEU A 28 -0.51 -15.86 -10.21
CA LEU A 28 -1.53 -14.87 -9.86
C LEU A 28 -2.70 -14.81 -10.86
N ARG A 29 -2.65 -15.54 -11.99
CA ARG A 29 -3.69 -15.55 -13.02
C ARG A 29 -4.83 -16.49 -12.65
N ARG A 30 -5.43 -16.25 -11.50
CA ARG A 30 -6.66 -16.90 -11.00
C ARG A 30 -7.41 -15.91 -10.13
N ASN A 31 -8.63 -16.23 -9.74
CA ASN A 31 -9.36 -15.45 -8.78
C ASN A 31 -8.74 -15.58 -7.38
N PHE A 32 -8.76 -14.47 -6.63
CA PHE A 32 -8.38 -14.40 -5.22
C PHE A 32 -9.46 -13.65 -4.47
N THR A 33 -10.01 -14.28 -3.45
CA THR A 33 -11.18 -13.79 -2.71
C THR A 33 -10.85 -13.55 -1.23
N LEU A 34 -11.76 -12.89 -0.52
CA LEU A 34 -11.65 -12.75 0.93
C LEU A 34 -11.77 -14.10 1.64
N ASP A 35 -12.49 -15.07 1.07
CA ASP A 35 -12.59 -16.43 1.61
C ASP A 35 -11.24 -17.19 1.49
N ASP A 36 -10.41 -16.87 0.49
CA ASP A 36 -9.04 -17.39 0.38
C ASP A 36 -8.12 -16.76 1.43
N LEU A 37 -8.30 -15.48 1.75
CA LEU A 37 -7.47 -14.72 2.69
C LEU A 37 -7.84 -15.00 4.15
N ALA A 38 -9.12 -15.02 4.48
CA ALA A 38 -9.61 -15.01 5.87
C ALA A 38 -9.03 -16.13 6.75
N PRO A 39 -8.91 -17.39 6.29
CA PRO A 39 -8.27 -18.45 7.07
C PRO A 39 -6.80 -18.16 7.37
N GLN A 40 -6.05 -17.62 6.41
CA GLN A 40 -4.64 -17.30 6.53
C GLN A 40 -4.42 -16.12 7.50
N ALA A 41 -5.23 -15.08 7.37
CA ALA A 41 -5.21 -13.92 8.26
C ALA A 41 -5.53 -14.33 9.70
N SER A 42 -6.58 -15.14 9.90
CA SER A 42 -6.98 -15.67 11.20
C SER A 42 -5.87 -16.50 11.85
N ALA A 43 -5.26 -17.44 11.10
CA ALA A 43 -4.15 -18.28 11.59
C ALA A 43 -2.93 -17.44 11.98
N ALA A 44 -2.70 -16.30 11.31
CA ALA A 44 -1.60 -15.37 11.59
C ALA A 44 -1.91 -14.37 12.72
N GLY A 45 -3.15 -14.35 13.26
CA GLY A 45 -3.61 -13.41 14.29
C GLY A 45 -3.88 -12.00 13.77
N VAL A 46 -4.19 -11.89 12.48
CA VAL A 46 -4.65 -10.65 11.83
C VAL A 46 -6.17 -10.56 11.95
N GLY A 47 -6.66 -9.49 12.52
CA GLY A 47 -8.10 -9.33 12.79
C GLY A 47 -8.76 -8.20 11.99
N ARG A 48 -7.98 -7.35 11.34
CA ARG A 48 -8.48 -6.28 10.46
C ARG A 48 -7.53 -6.09 9.29
N THR A 49 -8.10 -5.73 8.13
CA THR A 49 -7.32 -5.49 6.93
C THR A 49 -7.74 -4.21 6.20
N VAL A 50 -6.83 -3.69 5.36
CA VAL A 50 -7.12 -2.63 4.38
C VAL A 50 -7.02 -3.23 2.99
N LEU A 51 -8.15 -3.24 2.29
CA LEU A 51 -8.28 -3.74 0.92
C LEU A 51 -7.89 -2.63 -0.06
N VAL A 52 -6.94 -2.91 -0.95
CA VAL A 52 -6.36 -1.92 -1.86
C VAL A 52 -6.68 -2.25 -3.30
N GLN A 53 -7.01 -1.23 -4.09
CA GLN A 53 -7.29 -1.34 -5.53
C GLN A 53 -6.14 -2.01 -6.30
N THR A 54 -6.46 -2.62 -7.45
CA THR A 54 -5.50 -3.33 -8.29
C THR A 54 -5.33 -2.72 -9.68
N VAL A 55 -6.35 -2.02 -10.17
CA VAL A 55 -6.37 -1.42 -11.51
C VAL A 55 -6.92 0.01 -11.49
N THR A 56 -6.57 0.80 -12.50
CA THR A 56 -7.05 2.18 -12.68
C THR A 56 -8.42 2.19 -13.39
N ALA A 57 -9.43 1.56 -12.76
CA ALA A 57 -10.77 1.42 -13.32
C ALA A 57 -11.85 1.95 -12.37
N ALA A 58 -12.72 2.83 -12.85
CA ALA A 58 -13.75 3.48 -12.03
C ALA A 58 -14.74 2.49 -11.38
N GLY A 59 -14.95 1.32 -11.98
CA GLY A 59 -15.85 0.28 -11.44
C GLY A 59 -15.25 -0.50 -10.28
N GLU A 60 -13.92 -0.49 -10.07
CA GLU A 60 -13.30 -1.31 -9.04
C GLU A 60 -13.63 -0.79 -7.62
N THR A 61 -13.53 0.51 -7.39
CA THR A 61 -13.77 1.08 -6.05
C THR A 61 -15.16 0.75 -5.49
N PRO A 62 -16.28 0.90 -6.24
CA PRO A 62 -17.59 0.45 -5.77
C PRO A 62 -17.65 -1.05 -5.41
N GLU A 63 -16.99 -1.91 -6.17
CA GLU A 63 -16.92 -3.35 -5.89
C GLU A 63 -16.17 -3.62 -4.57
N LEU A 64 -15.01 -2.97 -4.35
CA LEU A 64 -14.24 -3.12 -3.12
C LEU A 64 -15.01 -2.60 -1.89
N LEU A 65 -15.78 -1.52 -2.04
CA LEU A 65 -16.64 -0.99 -0.97
C LEU A 65 -17.76 -1.98 -0.61
N ALA A 66 -18.38 -2.59 -1.61
CA ALA A 66 -19.39 -3.61 -1.38
C ALA A 66 -18.83 -4.86 -0.69
N LEU A 67 -17.62 -5.29 -1.06
CA LEU A 67 -16.90 -6.38 -0.38
C LEU A 67 -16.60 -6.03 1.09
N ALA A 68 -16.16 -4.80 1.36
CA ALA A 68 -15.89 -4.34 2.72
C ALA A 68 -17.15 -4.28 3.59
N GLU A 69 -18.29 -3.91 3.01
CA GLU A 69 -19.59 -3.94 3.70
C GLU A 69 -20.03 -5.37 4.06
N ALA A 70 -19.75 -6.33 3.19
CA ALA A 70 -20.16 -7.72 3.35
C ALA A 70 -19.20 -8.55 4.23
N HIS A 71 -17.95 -8.14 4.40
CA HIS A 71 -16.93 -8.99 5.04
C HIS A 71 -16.25 -8.29 6.23
N PRO A 72 -16.42 -8.80 7.48
CA PRO A 72 -15.99 -8.11 8.71
C PRO A 72 -14.47 -8.00 8.86
N LEU A 73 -13.68 -8.77 8.10
CA LEU A 73 -12.21 -8.67 8.10
C LEU A 73 -11.74 -7.33 7.53
N VAL A 74 -12.46 -6.78 6.53
CA VAL A 74 -12.07 -5.54 5.86
C VAL A 74 -12.55 -4.34 6.66
N ALA A 75 -11.59 -3.58 7.19
CA ALA A 75 -11.86 -2.38 8.00
C ALA A 75 -11.67 -1.07 7.22
N GLY A 76 -11.03 -1.12 6.05
CA GLY A 76 -10.82 0.03 5.17
C GLY A 76 -10.57 -0.36 3.73
N VAL A 77 -10.83 0.57 2.83
CA VAL A 77 -10.59 0.43 1.38
C VAL A 77 -9.74 1.62 0.92
N VAL A 78 -8.70 1.31 0.18
CA VAL A 78 -7.97 2.27 -0.65
C VAL A 78 -8.40 2.04 -2.09
N GLY A 79 -9.25 2.93 -2.59
CA GLY A 79 -9.84 2.84 -3.92
C GLY A 79 -9.06 3.61 -4.98
N TRP A 80 -9.66 3.75 -6.14
CA TRP A 80 -9.15 4.57 -7.24
C TRP A 80 -10.22 5.54 -7.75
N THR A 81 -9.77 6.71 -8.16
CA THR A 81 -10.50 7.65 -9.02
C THR A 81 -9.50 8.34 -9.95
N ASP A 82 -9.95 8.79 -11.10
CA ASP A 82 -9.13 9.53 -12.05
C ASP A 82 -8.85 10.96 -11.52
N LEU A 83 -7.67 11.13 -10.92
CA LEU A 83 -7.24 12.41 -10.32
C LEU A 83 -7.08 13.54 -11.33
N THR A 84 -6.97 13.23 -12.62
CA THR A 84 -6.78 14.26 -13.68
C THR A 84 -8.07 14.99 -14.02
N ARG A 85 -9.24 14.42 -13.65
CA ARG A 85 -10.55 14.99 -13.98
C ARG A 85 -10.89 16.20 -13.10
N PRO A 86 -11.62 17.19 -13.64
CA PRO A 86 -12.08 18.33 -12.83
C PRO A 86 -13.03 17.93 -11.68
N GLY A 87 -13.88 16.91 -11.86
CA GLY A 87 -14.91 16.47 -10.93
C GLY A 87 -14.46 15.44 -9.89
N VAL A 88 -13.19 15.46 -9.43
CA VAL A 88 -12.69 14.50 -8.42
C VAL A 88 -13.43 14.64 -7.10
N ALA A 89 -13.71 15.86 -6.64
CA ALA A 89 -14.40 16.10 -5.36
C ALA A 89 -15.81 15.50 -5.35
N GLU A 90 -16.57 15.70 -6.44
CA GLU A 90 -17.90 15.14 -6.62
C GLU A 90 -17.88 13.62 -6.69
N GLU A 91 -16.87 13.04 -7.35
CA GLU A 91 -16.72 11.59 -7.42
C GLU A 91 -16.40 10.99 -6.05
N LEU A 92 -15.51 11.61 -5.26
CA LEU A 92 -15.20 11.17 -3.91
C LEU A 92 -16.43 11.25 -2.98
N ALA A 93 -17.24 12.31 -3.11
CA ALA A 93 -18.52 12.43 -2.40
C ALA A 93 -19.48 11.32 -2.80
N ARG A 94 -19.63 11.06 -4.11
CA ARG A 94 -20.48 9.98 -4.64
C ARG A 94 -20.05 8.60 -4.12
N LEU A 95 -18.75 8.31 -4.10
CA LEU A 95 -18.22 7.03 -3.60
C LEU A 95 -18.55 6.81 -2.12
N ARG A 96 -18.56 7.88 -1.32
CA ARG A 96 -18.91 7.80 0.11
C ARG A 96 -20.40 7.53 0.37
N GLU A 97 -21.28 7.88 -0.57
CA GLU A 97 -22.71 7.62 -0.48
C GLU A 97 -23.10 6.20 -0.91
N LEU A 98 -22.19 5.45 -1.54
CA LEU A 98 -22.43 4.07 -1.92
C LEU A 98 -22.53 3.14 -0.69
N PRO A 99 -23.20 1.96 -0.83
CA PRO A 99 -23.07 0.88 0.13
C PRO A 99 -21.58 0.60 0.43
N GLY A 100 -21.21 0.55 1.70
CA GLY A 100 -19.81 0.41 2.10
C GLY A 100 -18.96 1.69 1.98
N GLY A 101 -19.51 2.83 1.57
CA GLY A 101 -18.77 4.10 1.39
C GLY A 101 -18.03 4.58 2.63
N ARG A 102 -18.50 4.20 3.84
CA ARG A 102 -17.80 4.47 5.12
C ARG A 102 -16.42 3.81 5.23
N TYR A 103 -16.17 2.75 4.45
CA TYR A 103 -14.89 2.05 4.39
C TYR A 103 -13.88 2.73 3.47
N LEU A 104 -14.26 3.71 2.65
CA LEU A 104 -13.31 4.46 1.83
C LEU A 104 -12.38 5.28 2.73
N LYS A 105 -11.11 4.90 2.78
CA LYS A 105 -10.09 5.51 3.65
C LYS A 105 -9.00 6.21 2.87
N GLY A 106 -8.77 5.81 1.65
CA GLY A 106 -7.72 6.39 0.80
C GLY A 106 -7.98 6.18 -0.68
N ILE A 107 -7.13 6.83 -1.46
CA ILE A 107 -7.06 6.70 -2.92
C ILE A 107 -5.64 6.33 -3.30
N ARG A 108 -5.51 5.48 -4.33
CA ARG A 108 -4.24 5.12 -4.95
C ARG A 108 -4.36 5.15 -6.47
N HIS A 109 -3.30 5.56 -7.13
CA HIS A 109 -3.12 5.42 -8.58
C HIS A 109 -1.83 4.64 -8.84
N GLN A 110 -1.78 3.87 -9.94
CA GLN A 110 -0.60 3.09 -10.35
C GLN A 110 0.48 4.04 -10.93
N VAL A 111 1.04 4.92 -10.12
CA VAL A 111 2.06 5.89 -10.58
C VAL A 111 3.29 5.18 -11.15
N GLN A 112 3.60 3.98 -10.65
CA GLN A 112 4.69 3.15 -11.17
C GLN A 112 4.57 2.83 -12.67
N ASP A 113 3.36 2.82 -13.21
CA ASP A 113 3.07 2.48 -14.61
C ASP A 113 2.96 3.73 -15.50
N GLU A 114 3.04 4.93 -14.90
CA GLU A 114 3.02 6.18 -15.64
C GLU A 114 4.38 6.43 -16.34
N PRO A 115 4.36 6.77 -17.64
CA PRO A 115 5.60 7.02 -18.39
C PRO A 115 6.31 8.31 -17.95
N ASP A 116 5.58 9.27 -17.36
CA ASP A 116 6.11 10.51 -16.82
C ASP A 116 6.53 10.31 -15.36
N PRO A 117 7.83 10.35 -15.02
CA PRO A 117 8.28 10.21 -13.63
C PRO A 117 7.82 11.34 -12.72
N GLU A 118 7.42 12.47 -13.28
CA GLU A 118 6.89 13.63 -12.58
C GLU A 118 5.35 13.71 -12.61
N TRP A 119 4.65 12.64 -12.95
CA TRP A 119 3.18 12.58 -13.06
C TRP A 119 2.47 13.19 -11.84
N LEU A 120 2.96 12.96 -10.62
CA LEU A 120 2.41 13.52 -9.38
C LEU A 120 2.49 15.07 -9.31
N LEU A 121 3.36 15.68 -10.10
CA LEU A 121 3.58 17.13 -10.11
C LEU A 121 2.74 17.85 -11.17
N ARG A 122 2.05 17.12 -12.03
CA ARG A 122 1.14 17.68 -13.02
C ARG A 122 0.06 18.52 -12.34
N ALA A 123 -0.31 19.64 -12.93
CA ALA A 123 -1.27 20.58 -12.34
C ALA A 123 -2.67 19.96 -12.13
N ASP A 124 -3.12 19.11 -13.05
CA ASP A 124 -4.38 18.38 -12.96
C ASP A 124 -4.35 17.34 -11.83
N VAL A 125 -3.27 16.56 -11.70
CA VAL A 125 -3.07 15.58 -10.65
C VAL A 125 -3.00 16.24 -9.26
N ARG A 126 -2.25 17.33 -9.13
CA ARG A 126 -2.15 18.08 -7.85
C ARG A 126 -3.50 18.65 -7.42
N ARG A 127 -4.34 19.08 -8.34
CA ARG A 127 -5.73 19.48 -8.05
C ARG A 127 -6.53 18.29 -7.50
N GLY A 128 -6.41 17.11 -8.13
CA GLY A 128 -7.05 15.88 -7.66
C GLY A 128 -6.56 15.45 -6.27
N LEU A 129 -5.25 15.52 -6.02
CA LEU A 129 -4.66 15.24 -4.69
C LEU A 129 -5.16 16.22 -3.62
N ALA A 130 -5.35 17.50 -3.97
CA ALA A 130 -5.95 18.48 -3.07
C ALA A 130 -7.40 18.10 -2.70
N ALA A 131 -8.20 17.63 -3.66
CA ALA A 131 -9.55 17.15 -3.40
C ALA A 131 -9.55 15.88 -2.50
N VAL A 132 -8.58 14.98 -2.65
CA VAL A 132 -8.40 13.83 -1.73
C VAL A 132 -8.12 14.32 -0.30
N ALA A 133 -7.25 15.33 -0.13
CA ALA A 133 -6.98 15.93 1.17
C ALA A 133 -8.21 16.58 1.81
N GLU A 134 -8.98 17.34 1.02
CA GLU A 134 -10.21 18.00 1.46
C GLU A 134 -11.30 16.99 1.83
N ALA A 135 -11.35 15.86 1.15
CA ALA A 135 -12.20 14.75 1.51
C ALA A 135 -11.74 14.02 2.79
N GLY A 136 -10.60 14.37 3.40
CA GLY A 136 -10.06 13.71 4.60
C GLY A 136 -9.63 12.26 4.35
N LEU A 137 -9.26 11.95 3.11
CA LEU A 137 -8.72 10.65 2.70
C LEU A 137 -7.19 10.72 2.68
N VAL A 138 -6.52 9.55 2.75
CA VAL A 138 -5.09 9.44 2.52
C VAL A 138 -4.80 9.15 1.04
N TYR A 139 -3.56 9.34 0.63
CA TYR A 139 -3.11 8.96 -0.71
C TYR A 139 -1.96 7.96 -0.64
N ASP A 140 -2.19 6.75 -1.15
CA ASP A 140 -1.20 5.69 -1.19
C ASP A 140 -0.34 5.83 -2.46
N LEU A 141 0.98 5.73 -2.29
CA LEU A 141 2.01 5.89 -3.32
C LEU A 141 2.56 4.52 -3.72
N VAL A 142 2.06 3.93 -4.81
CA VAL A 142 2.71 2.80 -5.47
C VAL A 142 3.60 3.33 -6.59
N VAL A 143 4.90 3.33 -6.35
CA VAL A 143 5.92 4.02 -7.16
C VAL A 143 7.18 3.19 -7.31
N LEU A 144 7.98 3.50 -8.33
CA LEU A 144 9.33 2.99 -8.50
C LEU A 144 10.37 3.96 -7.89
N PRO A 145 11.59 3.50 -7.58
CA PRO A 145 12.60 4.32 -6.92
C PRO A 145 12.89 5.66 -7.60
N HIS A 146 12.90 5.70 -8.93
CA HIS A 146 13.18 6.92 -9.70
C HIS A 146 12.07 7.97 -9.61
N GLN A 147 10.86 7.62 -9.14
CA GLN A 147 9.71 8.52 -8.94
C GLN A 147 9.67 9.13 -7.52
N LEU A 148 10.48 8.65 -6.57
CA LEU A 148 10.51 9.15 -5.19
C LEU A 148 10.78 10.66 -5.06
N PRO A 149 11.63 11.29 -5.90
CA PRO A 149 11.78 12.74 -5.88
C PRO A 149 10.47 13.50 -6.14
N ALA A 150 9.65 13.04 -7.09
CA ALA A 150 8.34 13.62 -7.37
C ALA A 150 7.37 13.40 -6.20
N CYS A 151 7.42 12.25 -5.52
CA CYS A 151 6.66 12.00 -4.30
C CYS A 151 7.00 13.01 -3.20
N THR A 152 8.29 13.28 -3.00
CA THR A 152 8.77 14.25 -2.01
C THR A 152 8.26 15.65 -2.33
N ALA A 153 8.36 16.08 -3.58
CA ALA A 153 7.87 17.40 -4.03
C ALA A 153 6.33 17.51 -3.89
N ALA A 154 5.59 16.46 -4.24
CA ALA A 154 4.14 16.41 -4.08
C ALA A 154 3.74 16.50 -2.60
N ALA A 155 4.36 15.71 -1.72
CA ALA A 155 4.08 15.71 -0.29
C ALA A 155 4.43 17.06 0.38
N ALA A 156 5.53 17.68 0.00
CA ALA A 156 5.90 19.01 0.47
C ALA A 156 4.89 20.09 0.06
N SER A 157 4.30 19.96 -1.15
CA SER A 157 3.32 20.93 -1.67
C SER A 157 1.91 20.77 -1.10
N LEU A 158 1.60 19.63 -0.47
CA LEU A 158 0.27 19.29 0.07
C LEU A 158 0.38 18.81 1.53
N PRO A 159 0.79 19.67 2.47
CA PRO A 159 1.11 19.27 3.85
C PRO A 159 -0.10 18.76 4.64
N ARG A 160 -1.32 19.01 4.19
CA ARG A 160 -2.56 18.49 4.81
C ARG A 160 -2.95 17.10 4.31
N LEU A 161 -2.39 16.61 3.21
CA LEU A 161 -2.60 15.26 2.71
C LEU A 161 -1.61 14.31 3.36
N THR A 162 -2.09 13.21 3.93
CA THR A 162 -1.21 12.12 4.35
C THR A 162 -0.88 11.25 3.15
N PHE A 163 0.41 11.12 2.86
CA PHE A 163 0.94 10.21 1.84
C PHE A 163 1.44 8.93 2.49
N VAL A 164 1.02 7.79 1.96
CA VAL A 164 1.42 6.46 2.45
C VAL A 164 2.26 5.78 1.38
N LEU A 165 3.56 5.61 1.62
CA LEU A 165 4.46 4.94 0.69
C LEU A 165 4.23 3.43 0.75
N ASP A 166 3.73 2.84 -0.34
CA ASP A 166 3.58 1.39 -0.48
C ASP A 166 4.95 0.72 -0.69
N HIS A 167 5.14 -0.45 -0.10
CA HIS A 167 6.28 -1.36 -0.36
C HIS A 167 7.64 -0.68 -0.26
N LEU A 168 7.82 0.22 0.72
CA LEU A 168 9.07 0.98 0.91
C LEU A 168 9.50 1.77 -0.35
N GLY A 169 8.61 1.98 -1.33
CA GLY A 169 8.97 2.55 -2.64
C GLY A 169 9.77 1.58 -3.51
N LYS A 170 9.56 0.28 -3.34
CA LYS A 170 10.13 -0.82 -4.14
C LYS A 170 11.65 -0.78 -4.23
N PRO A 171 12.36 -0.99 -3.11
CA PRO A 171 13.82 -1.04 -3.09
C PRO A 171 14.35 -2.15 -3.99
N PRO A 172 15.52 -1.98 -4.61
CA PRO A 172 16.10 -2.99 -5.50
C PRO A 172 16.79 -4.13 -4.71
N VAL A 173 16.01 -4.87 -3.90
CA VAL A 173 16.52 -5.90 -2.97
C VAL A 173 17.32 -6.96 -3.70
N ALA A 174 16.82 -7.49 -4.82
CA ALA A 174 17.49 -8.55 -5.56
C ALA A 174 18.90 -8.16 -6.05
N SER A 175 19.20 -6.87 -6.20
CA SER A 175 20.53 -6.41 -6.59
C SER A 175 21.46 -6.10 -5.42
N GLY A 176 20.93 -6.01 -4.20
CA GLY A 176 21.67 -5.59 -3.02
C GLY A 176 22.01 -4.08 -2.98
N ALA A 177 21.59 -3.29 -3.97
CA ALA A 177 21.89 -1.87 -4.03
C ALA A 177 21.01 -1.06 -3.07
N LEU A 178 21.61 -0.25 -2.20
CA LEU A 178 20.87 0.64 -1.32
C LEU A 178 20.65 2.04 -1.92
N GLU A 179 21.65 2.56 -2.62
CA GLU A 179 21.53 3.89 -3.23
C GLU A 179 21.18 3.77 -4.73
N PRO A 180 20.45 4.72 -5.30
CA PRO A 180 19.99 6.00 -4.70
C PRO A 180 18.67 5.90 -3.90
N TRP A 181 18.05 4.72 -3.80
CA TRP A 181 16.76 4.51 -3.15
C TRP A 181 16.76 5.00 -1.68
N ALA A 182 17.76 4.63 -0.91
CA ALA A 182 17.81 4.95 0.52
C ALA A 182 17.85 6.48 0.77
N SER A 183 18.62 7.23 -0.01
CA SER A 183 18.65 8.69 0.06
C SER A 183 17.31 9.31 -0.30
N ALA A 184 16.64 8.81 -1.33
CA ALA A 184 15.33 9.30 -1.77
C ALA A 184 14.22 9.01 -0.75
N VAL A 185 14.21 7.82 -0.14
CA VAL A 185 13.27 7.47 0.93
C VAL A 185 13.49 8.32 2.18
N ARG A 186 14.74 8.59 2.58
CA ARG A 186 15.04 9.50 3.72
C ARG A 186 14.54 10.92 3.46
N ALA A 187 14.68 11.42 2.22
CA ALA A 187 14.15 12.72 1.85
C ALA A 187 12.61 12.79 1.96
N LEU A 188 11.91 11.76 1.50
CA LEU A 188 10.46 11.65 1.66
C LEU A 188 10.07 11.56 3.15
N ALA A 189 10.77 10.73 3.92
CA ALA A 189 10.51 10.52 5.35
C ALA A 189 10.75 11.77 6.21
N ALA A 190 11.56 12.74 5.75
CA ALA A 190 11.76 14.01 6.44
C ALA A 190 10.46 14.85 6.50
N LEU A 191 9.47 14.56 5.67
CA LEU A 191 8.19 15.25 5.66
C LEU A 191 7.22 14.61 6.67
N PRO A 192 6.61 15.41 7.57
CA PRO A 192 5.79 14.88 8.68
C PRO A 192 4.47 14.22 8.22
N ASN A 193 3.99 14.56 7.03
CA ASN A 193 2.76 14.03 6.43
C ASN A 193 2.99 12.76 5.61
N THR A 194 4.11 12.07 5.79
CA THR A 194 4.44 10.82 5.10
C THR A 194 4.50 9.65 6.07
N VAL A 195 4.00 8.49 5.63
CA VAL A 195 3.97 7.22 6.34
C VAL A 195 4.42 6.13 5.35
N CYS A 196 4.92 4.99 5.83
CA CYS A 196 5.38 3.93 4.95
C CYS A 196 4.82 2.57 5.35
N LYS A 197 4.53 1.71 4.38
CA LYS A 197 4.15 0.31 4.58
C LYS A 197 5.38 -0.59 4.51
N LEU A 198 5.64 -1.31 5.57
CA LEU A 198 6.56 -2.45 5.59
C LEU A 198 5.84 -3.64 4.93
N SER A 199 5.92 -3.71 3.62
CA SER A 199 5.21 -4.66 2.75
C SER A 199 6.01 -4.89 1.46
N GLY A 200 5.68 -5.91 0.68
CA GLY A 200 6.20 -6.13 -0.67
C GLY A 200 7.69 -6.50 -0.79
N LEU A 201 8.46 -6.52 0.29
CA LEU A 201 9.91 -6.75 0.23
C LEU A 201 10.29 -8.11 -0.38
N VAL A 202 9.53 -9.16 -0.06
CA VAL A 202 9.82 -10.52 -0.54
C VAL A 202 9.71 -10.63 -2.06
N THR A 203 8.86 -9.82 -2.69
CA THR A 203 8.67 -9.82 -4.15
C THR A 203 9.70 -8.96 -4.88
N GLU A 204 10.38 -8.04 -4.19
CA GLU A 204 11.50 -7.25 -4.69
C GLU A 204 12.85 -7.96 -4.53
N ALA A 205 12.91 -9.03 -3.74
CA ALA A 205 14.05 -9.90 -3.56
C ALA A 205 14.09 -11.03 -4.61
N ASP A 206 15.11 -11.88 -4.54
CA ASP A 206 15.07 -13.14 -5.26
C ASP A 206 13.97 -14.03 -4.68
N ARG A 207 12.93 -14.26 -5.45
CA ARG A 207 11.70 -14.93 -5.00
C ARG A 207 11.91 -16.37 -4.54
N ALA A 208 12.97 -17.03 -4.98
CA ALA A 208 13.25 -18.44 -4.67
C ALA A 208 14.17 -18.61 -3.45
N THR A 209 15.03 -17.62 -3.17
CA THR A 209 16.15 -17.81 -2.24
C THR A 209 16.28 -16.73 -1.16
N TRP A 210 15.39 -15.73 -1.13
CA TRP A 210 15.47 -14.64 -0.17
C TRP A 210 15.48 -15.13 1.29
N THR A 211 16.16 -14.38 2.12
CA THR A 211 16.20 -14.58 3.58
C THR A 211 15.82 -13.27 4.29
N VAL A 212 15.52 -13.35 5.57
CA VAL A 212 15.26 -12.12 6.38
C VAL A 212 16.46 -11.18 6.36
N ASP A 213 17.67 -11.71 6.27
CA ASP A 213 18.89 -10.88 6.27
C ASP A 213 19.08 -10.12 4.95
N ASP A 214 18.58 -10.61 3.83
CA ASP A 214 18.56 -9.88 2.56
C ASP A 214 17.61 -8.69 2.61
N LEU A 215 16.52 -8.79 3.37
CA LEU A 215 15.51 -7.73 3.54
C LEU A 215 15.92 -6.69 4.57
N ARG A 216 16.77 -7.07 5.53
CA ARG A 216 17.14 -6.27 6.71
C ARG A 216 17.69 -4.89 6.37
N PRO A 217 18.67 -4.73 5.45
CA PRO A 217 19.23 -3.41 5.14
C PRO A 217 18.18 -2.39 4.70
N TYR A 218 17.17 -2.84 3.98
CA TYR A 218 16.08 -1.99 3.49
C TYR A 218 15.05 -1.67 4.58
N ALA A 219 14.73 -2.66 5.41
CA ALA A 219 13.87 -2.44 6.57
C ALA A 219 14.50 -1.46 7.57
N ASP A 220 15.81 -1.58 7.83
CA ASP A 220 16.53 -0.71 8.75
C ASP A 220 16.52 0.75 8.26
N VAL A 221 16.70 0.98 6.95
CA VAL A 221 16.60 2.35 6.37
C VAL A 221 15.24 2.99 6.67
N VAL A 222 14.13 2.28 6.50
CA VAL A 222 12.80 2.87 6.75
C VAL A 222 12.46 2.93 8.24
N LEU A 223 12.96 2.00 9.05
CA LEU A 223 12.85 2.05 10.50
C LEU A 223 13.55 3.29 11.08
N ASP A 224 14.74 3.59 10.59
CA ASP A 224 15.50 4.78 10.99
C ASP A 224 14.83 6.06 10.49
N ALA A 225 14.38 6.09 9.22
CA ALA A 225 13.87 7.30 8.58
C ALA A 225 12.46 7.69 9.05
N PHE A 226 11.52 6.74 9.12
CA PHE A 226 10.13 6.99 9.50
C PHE A 226 9.88 6.78 10.99
N GLY A 227 10.66 5.90 11.62
CA GLY A 227 10.40 5.42 12.97
C GLY A 227 9.10 4.60 13.08
N PRO A 228 8.92 3.85 14.18
CA PRO A 228 7.79 2.92 14.33
C PRO A 228 6.41 3.58 14.41
N ARG A 229 6.36 4.91 14.57
CA ARG A 229 5.10 5.68 14.59
C ARG A 229 4.56 6.00 13.20
N ARG A 230 5.39 5.88 12.17
CA ARG A 230 5.04 6.17 10.78
C ARG A 230 5.29 4.96 9.86
N LEU A 231 5.38 3.76 10.46
CA LEU A 231 5.44 2.50 9.74
C LEU A 231 4.20 1.66 10.05
N MET A 232 3.72 0.91 9.08
CA MET A 232 2.64 -0.06 9.24
C MET A 232 2.92 -1.33 8.44
N PHE A 233 2.49 -2.48 8.95
CA PHE A 233 2.60 -3.76 8.26
C PHE A 233 1.58 -3.88 7.14
N GLY A 234 1.96 -4.49 6.02
CA GLY A 234 1.10 -4.96 4.95
C GLY A 234 1.62 -6.27 4.37
N SER A 235 0.73 -7.21 4.08
CA SER A 235 1.13 -8.50 3.51
C SER A 235 1.46 -8.43 2.02
N ASP A 236 0.80 -7.54 1.32
CA ASP A 236 0.74 -7.50 -0.15
C ASP A 236 0.17 -8.83 -0.74
N TRP A 237 -0.72 -9.49 0.01
CA TRP A 237 -1.40 -10.68 -0.50
C TRP A 237 -2.42 -10.30 -1.59
N PRO A 238 -2.59 -11.06 -2.67
CA PRO A 238 -1.91 -12.33 -2.97
C PRO A 238 -0.58 -12.18 -3.71
N VAL A 239 -0.11 -10.96 -4.01
CA VAL A 239 1.14 -10.72 -4.75
C VAL A 239 2.33 -11.36 -4.03
N CYS A 240 2.38 -11.29 -2.71
CA CYS A 240 3.43 -11.91 -1.90
C CYS A 240 3.56 -13.42 -2.13
N THR A 241 2.51 -14.11 -2.60
CA THR A 241 2.54 -15.58 -2.85
C THR A 241 3.48 -15.98 -3.98
N LEU A 242 3.98 -15.02 -4.76
CA LEU A 242 5.05 -15.25 -5.71
C LEU A 242 6.38 -15.60 -5.04
N ALA A 243 6.56 -15.29 -3.75
CA ALA A 243 7.82 -15.45 -3.04
C ALA A 243 7.67 -16.07 -1.64
N ALA A 244 6.49 -15.96 -0.99
CA ALA A 244 6.27 -16.43 0.37
C ALA A 244 4.79 -16.68 0.66
N ALA A 245 4.45 -17.57 1.58
CA ALA A 245 3.10 -17.68 2.11
C ALA A 245 2.76 -16.46 2.99
N TYR A 246 1.47 -16.17 3.16
CA TYR A 246 0.97 -15.06 3.98
C TYR A 246 1.62 -15.00 5.38
N GLY A 247 1.65 -16.16 6.07
CA GLY A 247 2.23 -16.27 7.40
C GLY A 247 3.73 -15.97 7.44
N ASP A 248 4.47 -16.36 6.39
CA ASP A 248 5.91 -16.15 6.30
C ASP A 248 6.24 -14.66 6.10
N VAL A 249 5.43 -13.92 5.35
CA VAL A 249 5.59 -12.46 5.20
C VAL A 249 5.44 -11.76 6.55
N LEU A 250 4.42 -12.13 7.33
CA LEU A 250 4.24 -11.58 8.67
C LEU A 250 5.37 -12.00 9.63
N ALA A 251 5.83 -13.25 9.54
CA ALA A 251 6.96 -13.74 10.33
C ALA A 251 8.25 -12.98 10.00
N ALA A 252 8.52 -12.75 8.72
CA ALA A 252 9.65 -11.92 8.27
C ALA A 252 9.58 -10.49 8.82
N ALA A 253 8.42 -9.83 8.70
CA ALA A 253 8.23 -8.48 9.26
C ALA A 253 8.45 -8.45 10.78
N ARG A 254 7.99 -9.48 11.51
CA ARG A 254 8.24 -9.62 12.96
C ARG A 254 9.72 -9.83 13.28
N ALA A 255 10.44 -10.62 12.49
CA ALA A 255 11.88 -10.87 12.65
C ALA A 255 12.70 -9.60 12.37
N LEU A 256 12.37 -8.83 11.34
CA LEU A 256 13.00 -7.56 11.03
C LEU A 256 12.83 -6.51 12.15
N THR A 257 11.75 -6.60 12.91
CA THR A 257 11.39 -5.62 13.95
C THR A 257 11.54 -6.15 15.37
N LEU A 258 12.21 -7.29 15.55
CA LEU A 258 12.33 -7.96 16.86
C LEU A 258 13.07 -7.11 17.90
N HIS A 259 14.01 -6.26 17.45
CA HIS A 259 14.80 -5.36 18.30
C HIS A 259 13.99 -4.17 18.85
N LEU A 260 12.81 -3.88 18.27
CA LEU A 260 11.94 -2.79 18.73
C LEU A 260 11.27 -3.15 20.06
N ALA A 261 11.04 -2.13 20.90
CA ALA A 261 10.28 -2.29 22.13
C ALA A 261 8.83 -2.76 21.85
N PRO A 262 8.18 -3.48 22.80
CA PRO A 262 6.81 -3.99 22.59
C PRO A 262 5.79 -2.93 22.17
N GLY A 263 5.89 -1.72 22.73
CA GLY A 263 5.03 -0.60 22.34
C GLY A 263 5.27 -0.09 20.92
N GLU A 264 6.51 -0.16 20.42
CA GLU A 264 6.89 0.22 19.05
C GLU A 264 6.40 -0.81 18.04
N ARG A 265 6.56 -2.10 18.35
CA ARG A 265 6.00 -3.19 17.54
C ARG A 265 4.47 -3.09 17.45
N ARG A 266 3.80 -2.78 18.57
CA ARG A 266 2.34 -2.53 18.54
C ARG A 266 1.98 -1.38 17.60
N ARG A 267 2.77 -0.31 17.55
CA ARG A 267 2.53 0.78 16.59
C ARG A 267 2.58 0.28 15.16
N LEU A 268 3.66 -0.41 14.80
CA LEU A 268 3.88 -0.92 13.44
C LEU A 268 2.81 -1.95 13.02
N PHE A 269 2.42 -2.86 13.89
CA PHE A 269 1.48 -3.95 13.55
C PHE A 269 0.00 -3.63 13.82
N ASP A 270 -0.32 -2.47 14.40
CA ASP A 270 -1.71 -2.14 14.76
C ASP A 270 -1.98 -0.62 14.68
N THR A 271 -1.43 0.16 15.62
CA THR A 271 -2.00 1.48 15.89
C THR A 271 -1.66 2.53 14.83
N THR A 272 -0.58 2.36 14.06
CA THR A 272 -0.27 3.27 12.95
C THR A 272 -1.30 3.14 11.84
N ALA A 273 -1.62 1.92 11.38
CA ALA A 273 -2.66 1.70 10.38
C ALA A 273 -4.03 2.17 10.88
N THR A 274 -4.37 1.83 12.13
CA THR A 274 -5.63 2.28 12.76
C THR A 274 -5.75 3.80 12.75
N ARG A 275 -4.69 4.53 13.10
CA ARG A 275 -4.69 6.00 13.11
C ARG A 275 -4.72 6.61 11.70
N VAL A 276 -3.91 6.08 10.78
CA VAL A 276 -3.75 6.63 9.42
C VAL A 276 -5.02 6.45 8.60
N TYR A 277 -5.62 5.27 8.66
CA TYR A 277 -6.83 4.96 7.90
C TYR A 277 -8.13 5.14 8.70
N GLY A 278 -8.07 5.51 9.99
CA GLY A 278 -9.28 5.68 10.83
C GLY A 278 -10.11 4.38 10.93
N LEU A 279 -9.44 3.23 11.25
CA LEU A 279 -10.05 1.90 11.28
C LEU A 279 -10.80 1.63 12.59
#